data_24aaa12768e0a0a65f09139e4733e731
#
_entry.id   24aaa12768e0a0a65f09139e4733e731
#
_cell.length_a   1.000
_cell.length_b   1.000
_cell.length_c   1.000
_cell.angle_alpha   90.00
_cell.angle_beta   90.00
_cell.angle_gamma   90.00
#
_symmetry.space_group_name_H-M   'P 1'
#
loop_
_entity.id
_entity.type
_entity.pdbx_description
1 polymer ?
#
loop_
_entity_poly.entity_id
_entity_poly.type
_entity_poly.pdbx_seq_one_letter_code
_entity_poly.pdbx_strand_id
1 'polypeptide(L)'
;SNGTIRITARSRQRLNNIPNKGFHIKEKKMKKQIILYTVCLAAMMSSCHIYKSYDRPEVDTQGLYRDPVSDNDTLASDTTNMGNLPWEQVFTDPQLQALIRLGLEQNTDLQSAIQNVKAAEAGLMSARLAYAPSLAIAPQGGVSHLEGSKRSWTYTLPISASWEIDLFGKLLNSKRGAKVALLQSKAYKQAVQTQVIATIANCYYTLLMLDKQLAITEETSIIWDKSIETMRSMKEAGMVNEAAIVQSEANSYMIKASIPDLKQQIRETENSLSLVLKEAPQKIKRGTLEEQKLPEVLNSGVPIQLLANRPDVKAAEMSLAGAYYSTNQARSAFYPQISITGTLGWTNSVTGM
;
A
#
# COMPACT_ATOMS: atom_id res chain seq x y z
N SER A 1 -50.82 -26.22 -82.02
CA SER A 1 -49.93 -27.23 -82.57
C SER A 1 -48.84 -27.60 -81.52
N ASN A 2 -48.95 -28.83 -81.02
CA ASN A 2 -48.03 -29.38 -80.01
C ASN A 2 -46.71 -29.77 -80.65
N GLY A 3 -45.62 -29.14 -80.22
CA GLY A 3 -44.25 -29.53 -80.55
C GLY A 3 -43.62 -30.35 -79.44
N THR A 4 -43.74 -31.68 -79.46
CA THR A 4 -43.08 -32.59 -78.54
C THR A 4 -41.61 -32.83 -78.99
N ILE A 5 -40.63 -32.29 -78.21
CA ILE A 5 -39.22 -32.56 -78.46
C ILE A 5 -38.89 -33.90 -77.81
N ARG A 6 -38.61 -34.93 -78.68
CA ARG A 6 -38.05 -36.24 -78.26
C ARG A 6 -36.56 -36.07 -78.00
N ILE A 7 -36.15 -36.10 -76.73
CA ILE A 7 -34.73 -36.20 -76.32
C ILE A 7 -34.30 -37.66 -76.43
N THR A 8 -33.42 -37.95 -77.35
CA THR A 8 -32.92 -39.27 -77.62
C THR A 8 -31.95 -39.76 -76.52
N ALA A 9 -32.02 -41.04 -76.21
CA ALA A 9 -31.32 -41.70 -75.09
C ALA A 9 -29.74 -41.59 -75.12
N ARG A 10 -29.15 -41.01 -76.17
CA ARG A 10 -27.70 -40.79 -76.27
C ARG A 10 -27.08 -39.67 -75.48
N SER A 11 -27.85 -38.76 -75.00
CA SER A 11 -27.37 -37.60 -74.15
C SER A 11 -27.25 -37.93 -72.65
N ARG A 12 -27.90 -39.01 -72.17
CA ARG A 12 -27.81 -39.44 -70.77
C ARG A 12 -26.54 -40.21 -70.40
N GLN A 13 -25.79 -40.73 -71.32
CA GLN A 13 -24.57 -41.52 -71.03
C GLN A 13 -23.28 -40.68 -70.95
N ARG A 14 -23.29 -39.39 -71.34
CA ARG A 14 -22.11 -38.51 -71.21
C ARG A 14 -21.99 -37.74 -69.91
N LEU A 15 -22.99 -37.72 -69.04
CA LEU A 15 -22.98 -36.99 -67.79
C LEU A 15 -22.44 -37.78 -66.59
N ASN A 16 -22.26 -39.09 -66.72
CA ASN A 16 -21.82 -39.97 -65.61
C ASN A 16 -20.31 -40.24 -65.57
N ASN A 17 -19.49 -39.60 -66.39
CA ASN A 17 -18.03 -39.80 -66.44
C ASN A 17 -17.21 -38.55 -66.15
N ILE A 18 -17.62 -37.70 -65.17
CA ILE A 18 -16.75 -36.68 -64.62
C ILE A 18 -15.95 -37.33 -63.48
N PRO A 19 -14.60 -37.40 -63.56
CA PRO A 19 -13.83 -38.07 -62.52
C PRO A 19 -13.93 -37.32 -61.20
N ASN A 20 -14.61 -37.92 -60.26
CA ASN A 20 -14.86 -37.39 -58.87
C ASN A 20 -13.58 -37.29 -58.01
N LYS A 21 -12.38 -37.36 -58.65
CA LYS A 21 -11.09 -37.27 -57.96
C LYS A 21 -10.75 -35.86 -57.44
N GLY A 22 -11.24 -34.79 -58.11
CA GLY A 22 -10.96 -33.40 -57.68
C GLY A 22 -11.74 -32.96 -56.44
N PHE A 23 -12.95 -33.53 -56.25
CA PHE A 23 -13.79 -33.15 -55.10
C PHE A 23 -13.31 -33.80 -53.81
N HIS A 24 -12.87 -35.07 -53.85
CA HIS A 24 -12.29 -35.76 -52.68
C HIS A 24 -10.92 -35.21 -52.25
N ILE A 25 -10.14 -34.64 -53.14
CA ILE A 25 -8.84 -34.01 -52.81
C ILE A 25 -9.06 -32.64 -52.12
N LYS A 26 -10.06 -31.86 -52.56
CA LYS A 26 -10.44 -30.60 -51.86
C LYS A 26 -11.02 -30.85 -50.48
N GLU A 27 -11.87 -31.86 -50.34
CA GLU A 27 -12.46 -32.21 -49.07
C GLU A 27 -11.44 -32.76 -48.05
N LYS A 28 -10.49 -33.59 -48.46
CA LYS A 28 -9.35 -34.02 -47.63
C LYS A 28 -8.42 -32.89 -47.24
N LYS A 29 -8.15 -31.90 -48.10
CA LYS A 29 -7.36 -30.69 -47.77
C LYS A 29 -8.13 -29.84 -46.75
N MET A 30 -9.42 -29.59 -46.95
CA MET A 30 -10.26 -28.83 -46.05
C MET A 30 -10.37 -29.48 -44.67
N LYS A 31 -10.56 -30.80 -44.59
CA LYS A 31 -10.55 -31.54 -43.32
C LYS A 31 -9.21 -31.44 -42.58
N LYS A 32 -8.08 -31.54 -43.30
CA LYS A 32 -6.74 -31.32 -42.70
C LYS A 32 -6.53 -29.89 -42.20
N GLN A 33 -7.01 -28.90 -42.91
CA GLN A 33 -6.93 -27.51 -42.47
C GLN A 33 -7.81 -27.27 -41.24
N ILE A 34 -9.05 -27.78 -41.22
CA ILE A 34 -9.94 -27.69 -40.05
C ILE A 34 -9.32 -28.37 -38.84
N ILE A 35 -8.73 -29.56 -38.99
CA ILE A 35 -8.04 -30.28 -37.90
C ILE A 35 -6.82 -29.45 -37.42
N LEU A 36 -6.05 -28.87 -38.32
CA LEU A 36 -4.92 -28.02 -37.99
C LEU A 36 -5.37 -26.78 -37.21
N TYR A 37 -6.44 -26.09 -37.65
CA TYR A 37 -7.03 -24.96 -36.95
C TYR A 37 -7.60 -25.36 -35.58
N THR A 38 -8.24 -26.52 -35.47
CA THR A 38 -8.79 -27.04 -34.21
C THR A 38 -7.67 -27.39 -33.22
N VAL A 39 -6.58 -27.99 -33.70
CA VAL A 39 -5.39 -28.29 -32.87
C VAL A 39 -4.68 -27.01 -32.43
N CYS A 40 -4.52 -26.02 -33.32
CA CYS A 40 -3.97 -24.72 -32.97
C CYS A 40 -4.86 -24.00 -31.94
N LEU A 41 -6.18 -24.04 -32.12
CA LEU A 41 -7.15 -23.44 -31.17
C LEU A 41 -7.12 -24.14 -29.82
N ALA A 42 -7.04 -25.48 -29.80
CA ALA A 42 -6.91 -26.28 -28.59
C ALA A 42 -5.57 -26.04 -27.88
N ALA A 43 -4.47 -25.90 -28.62
CA ALA A 43 -3.16 -25.51 -28.06
C ALA A 43 -3.15 -24.10 -27.49
N MET A 44 -3.91 -23.16 -28.06
CA MET A 44 -4.10 -21.82 -27.51
C MET A 44 -4.94 -21.82 -26.23
N MET A 45 -5.92 -22.70 -26.11
CA MET A 45 -6.76 -22.84 -24.90
C MET A 45 -6.03 -23.48 -23.72
N SER A 46 -5.01 -24.34 -23.96
CA SER A 46 -4.18 -24.90 -22.87
C SER A 46 -3.17 -23.90 -22.29
N SER A 47 -3.00 -22.73 -22.90
CA SER A 47 -2.05 -21.69 -22.50
C SER A 47 -2.51 -20.84 -21.29
N CYS A 48 -3.72 -21.06 -20.78
CA CYS A 48 -4.30 -20.20 -19.73
C CYS A 48 -3.61 -20.26 -18.35
N HIS A 49 -2.53 -21.07 -18.16
CA HIS A 49 -1.83 -21.20 -16.89
C HIS A 49 -0.29 -21.16 -17.03
N ILE A 50 0.24 -20.26 -17.87
CA ILE A 50 1.69 -20.13 -18.07
C ILE A 50 2.39 -19.69 -16.78
N TYR A 51 1.71 -18.96 -15.91
CA TYR A 51 2.26 -18.47 -14.65
C TYR A 51 1.48 -18.99 -13.47
N LYS A 52 2.19 -19.58 -12.49
CA LYS A 52 1.62 -19.92 -11.18
C LYS A 52 1.17 -18.65 -10.45
N SER A 53 0.21 -18.78 -9.56
CA SER A 53 -0.06 -17.73 -8.56
C SER A 53 1.13 -17.61 -7.63
N TYR A 54 1.32 -16.41 -7.04
CA TYR A 54 2.28 -16.23 -5.96
C TYR A 54 1.93 -17.17 -4.81
N ASP A 55 2.94 -17.89 -4.36
CA ASP A 55 2.88 -18.73 -3.17
C ASP A 55 3.82 -18.16 -2.12
N ARG A 56 3.35 -18.11 -0.88
CA ARG A 56 4.11 -17.53 0.22
C ARG A 56 5.30 -18.43 0.54
N PRO A 57 6.55 -17.89 0.56
CA PRO A 57 7.69 -18.68 1.00
C PRO A 57 7.52 -19.18 2.44
N GLU A 58 7.80 -20.44 2.67
CA GLU A 58 7.92 -20.97 4.03
C GLU A 58 9.16 -20.36 4.68
N VAL A 59 8.97 -19.74 5.84
CA VAL A 59 10.06 -19.15 6.63
C VAL A 59 10.32 -20.08 7.80
N ASP A 60 11.56 -20.54 7.90
CA ASP A 60 12.00 -21.27 9.09
C ASP A 60 12.00 -20.33 10.29
N THR A 61 11.23 -20.70 11.30
CA THR A 61 11.00 -19.91 12.51
C THR A 61 11.82 -20.43 13.69
N GLN A 62 12.63 -21.47 13.50
CA GLN A 62 13.49 -22.00 14.55
C GLN A 62 14.62 -21.01 14.87
N GLY A 63 14.84 -20.74 16.14
CA GLY A 63 15.92 -19.87 16.60
C GLY A 63 15.72 -18.36 16.39
N LEU A 64 14.51 -17.90 16.10
CA LEU A 64 14.19 -16.46 15.99
C LEU A 64 14.38 -15.70 17.30
N TYR A 65 14.29 -16.37 18.44
CA TYR A 65 14.48 -15.77 19.74
C TYR A 65 15.85 -16.16 20.30
N ARG A 66 16.53 -15.18 20.90
CA ARG A 66 17.85 -15.36 21.52
C ARG A 66 17.79 -16.36 22.68
N ASP A 67 16.73 -16.27 23.48
CA ASP A 67 16.51 -17.14 24.62
C ASP A 67 15.53 -18.25 24.23
N PRO A 68 15.83 -19.53 24.51
CA PRO A 68 14.90 -20.60 24.23
C PRO A 68 13.62 -20.39 25.04
N VAL A 69 12.50 -20.40 24.34
CA VAL A 69 11.18 -20.39 24.98
C VAL A 69 11.14 -21.60 25.91
N SER A 70 10.95 -21.38 27.21
CA SER A 70 10.84 -22.47 28.18
C SER A 70 9.68 -23.38 27.77
N ASP A 71 9.83 -24.70 27.87
CA ASP A 71 8.79 -25.68 27.56
C ASP A 71 7.48 -25.46 28.33
N ASN A 72 7.52 -24.68 29.42
CA ASN A 72 6.32 -24.20 30.16
C ASN A 72 5.58 -23.04 29.48
N ASP A 73 6.17 -22.38 28.47
CA ASP A 73 5.51 -21.33 27.66
C ASP A 73 4.71 -21.91 26.48
N THR A 74 4.47 -23.23 26.46
CA THR A 74 3.58 -23.91 25.50
C THR A 74 2.09 -23.55 25.65
N LEU A 75 1.78 -22.40 26.22
CA LEU A 75 0.45 -21.78 26.11
C LEU A 75 0.25 -21.19 24.71
N ALA A 76 0.53 -22.02 23.69
CA ALA A 76 0.29 -21.72 22.29
C ALA A 76 -1.19 -21.53 21.93
N SER A 77 -2.08 -21.61 22.92
CA SER A 77 -3.53 -21.41 22.74
C SER A 77 -4.06 -20.11 23.35
N ASP A 78 -3.23 -19.38 24.11
CA ASP A 78 -3.69 -18.11 24.70
C ASP A 78 -3.55 -16.98 23.68
N THR A 79 -4.66 -16.70 22.98
CA THR A 79 -4.80 -15.58 22.05
C THR A 79 -4.93 -14.22 22.77
N THR A 80 -4.90 -14.19 24.08
CA THR A 80 -4.93 -12.97 24.92
C THR A 80 -3.54 -12.33 25.00
N ASN A 81 -2.93 -12.08 23.85
CA ASN A 81 -1.65 -11.42 23.77
C ASN A 81 -1.87 -9.91 23.65
N MET A 82 -1.01 -9.13 24.30
CA MET A 82 -1.01 -7.65 24.26
C MET A 82 -1.01 -7.09 22.83
N GLY A 83 -0.40 -7.81 21.86
CA GLY A 83 -0.41 -7.44 20.44
C GLY A 83 -1.77 -7.55 19.74
N ASN A 84 -2.75 -8.23 20.33
CA ASN A 84 -4.11 -8.34 19.82
C ASN A 84 -5.10 -7.41 20.53
N LEU A 85 -4.67 -6.73 21.59
CA LEU A 85 -5.53 -5.81 22.34
C LEU A 85 -5.75 -4.51 21.54
N PRO A 86 -6.98 -3.97 21.54
CA PRO A 86 -7.22 -2.62 21.09
C PRO A 86 -6.38 -1.63 21.90
N TRP A 87 -5.85 -0.61 21.25
CA TRP A 87 -4.98 0.38 21.90
C TRP A 87 -5.68 1.09 23.08
N GLU A 88 -7.01 1.22 23.07
CA GLU A 88 -7.80 1.78 24.17
C GLU A 88 -7.73 0.95 25.45
N GLN A 89 -7.46 -0.36 25.33
CA GLN A 89 -7.27 -1.24 26.48
C GLN A 89 -5.82 -1.21 27.00
N VAL A 90 -4.88 -0.89 26.13
CA VAL A 90 -3.46 -0.74 26.48
C VAL A 90 -3.23 0.60 27.19
N PHE A 91 -3.79 1.68 26.65
CA PHE A 91 -3.66 3.03 27.20
C PHE A 91 -4.95 3.45 27.89
N THR A 92 -4.95 3.37 29.22
CA THR A 92 -6.15 3.61 30.03
C THR A 92 -6.36 5.08 30.44
N ASP A 93 -5.37 5.94 30.26
CA ASP A 93 -5.46 7.37 30.57
C ASP A 93 -6.42 8.08 29.57
N PRO A 94 -7.53 8.69 30.06
CA PRO A 94 -8.49 9.35 29.19
C PRO A 94 -7.92 10.53 28.40
N GLN A 95 -6.90 11.23 28.95
CA GLN A 95 -6.26 12.36 28.27
C GLN A 95 -5.38 11.87 27.12
N LEU A 96 -4.60 10.80 27.34
CA LEU A 96 -3.84 10.14 26.30
C LEU A 96 -4.76 9.60 25.19
N GLN A 97 -5.87 8.95 25.57
CA GLN A 97 -6.84 8.45 24.60
C GLN A 97 -7.44 9.56 23.74
N ALA A 98 -7.72 10.73 24.32
CA ALA A 98 -8.23 11.88 23.57
C ALA A 98 -7.20 12.39 22.56
N LEU A 99 -5.92 12.47 22.95
CA LEU A 99 -4.83 12.88 22.06
C LEU A 99 -4.61 11.85 20.92
N ILE A 100 -4.68 10.56 21.23
CA ILE A 100 -4.56 9.51 20.20
C ILE A 100 -5.71 9.62 19.20
N ARG A 101 -6.97 9.77 19.65
CA ARG A 101 -8.11 9.95 18.74
C ARG A 101 -7.95 11.17 17.83
N LEU A 102 -7.53 12.29 18.41
CA LEU A 102 -7.26 13.52 17.65
C LEU A 102 -6.15 13.30 16.61
N GLY A 103 -5.05 12.64 16.99
CA GLY A 103 -3.97 12.31 16.08
C GLY A 103 -4.40 11.36 14.95
N LEU A 104 -5.21 10.35 15.25
CA LEU A 104 -5.76 9.44 14.23
C LEU A 104 -6.71 10.14 13.26
N GLU A 105 -7.38 11.21 13.69
CA GLU A 105 -8.26 11.99 12.84
C GLU A 105 -7.50 12.99 11.98
N GLN A 106 -6.52 13.70 12.53
CA GLN A 106 -5.92 14.88 11.91
C GLN A 106 -4.51 14.69 11.35
N ASN A 107 -3.78 13.66 11.78
CA ASN A 107 -2.39 13.46 11.39
C ASN A 107 -2.21 13.40 9.86
N THR A 108 -1.29 14.21 9.35
CA THR A 108 -1.06 14.38 7.91
C THR A 108 -0.53 13.11 7.24
N ASP A 109 0.34 12.35 7.92
CA ASP A 109 0.92 11.13 7.35
C ASP A 109 -0.13 10.05 7.23
N LEU A 110 -1.01 9.93 8.23
CA LEU A 110 -2.14 9.00 8.18
C LEU A 110 -3.14 9.38 7.09
N GLN A 111 -3.45 10.68 6.93
CA GLN A 111 -4.31 11.15 5.84
C GLN A 111 -3.68 10.89 4.47
N SER A 112 -2.37 11.08 4.33
CA SER A 112 -1.64 10.73 3.10
C SER A 112 -1.70 9.23 2.82
N ALA A 113 -1.52 8.38 3.83
CA ALA A 113 -1.64 6.93 3.69
C ALA A 113 -3.06 6.50 3.28
N ILE A 114 -4.11 7.16 3.79
CA ILE A 114 -5.51 6.94 3.37
C ILE A 114 -5.70 7.29 1.89
N GLN A 115 -5.15 8.42 1.42
CA GLN A 115 -5.25 8.78 -0.01
C GLN A 115 -4.46 7.80 -0.90
N ASN A 116 -3.32 7.30 -0.45
CA ASN A 116 -2.56 6.26 -1.16
C ASN A 116 -3.37 4.95 -1.31
N VAL A 117 -4.16 4.57 -0.31
CA VAL A 117 -5.08 3.43 -0.43
C VAL A 117 -6.13 3.70 -1.52
N LYS A 118 -6.74 4.88 -1.54
CA LYS A 118 -7.73 5.25 -2.59
C LYS A 118 -7.09 5.27 -3.99
N ALA A 119 -5.86 5.76 -4.12
CA ALA A 119 -5.12 5.74 -5.38
C ALA A 119 -4.85 4.30 -5.84
N ALA A 120 -4.47 3.39 -4.93
CA ALA A 120 -4.28 1.98 -5.24
C ALA A 120 -5.61 1.27 -5.60
N GLU A 121 -6.74 1.64 -4.99
CA GLU A 121 -8.07 1.15 -5.36
C GLU A 121 -8.45 1.58 -6.79
N ALA A 122 -8.21 2.83 -7.14
CA ALA A 122 -8.40 3.33 -8.50
C ALA A 122 -7.47 2.61 -9.51
N GLY A 123 -6.20 2.35 -9.13
CA GLY A 123 -5.25 1.57 -9.92
C GLY A 123 -5.74 0.13 -10.17
N LEU A 124 -6.29 -0.52 -9.16
CA LEU A 124 -6.89 -1.85 -9.32
C LEU A 124 -8.12 -1.81 -10.23
N MET A 125 -8.96 -0.77 -10.13
CA MET A 125 -10.11 -0.59 -11.01
C MET A 125 -9.65 -0.40 -12.46
N SER A 126 -8.63 0.43 -12.70
CA SER A 126 -8.02 0.61 -14.02
C SER A 126 -7.50 -0.73 -14.60
N ALA A 127 -6.78 -1.52 -13.79
CA ALA A 127 -6.30 -2.84 -14.21
C ALA A 127 -7.43 -3.85 -14.49
N ARG A 128 -8.58 -3.72 -13.84
CA ARG A 128 -9.78 -4.51 -14.15
C ARG A 128 -10.43 -4.06 -15.45
N LEU A 129 -10.54 -2.76 -15.68
CA LEU A 129 -11.12 -2.17 -16.87
C LEU A 129 -10.26 -2.40 -18.12
N ALA A 130 -8.96 -2.69 -17.96
CA ALA A 130 -8.08 -3.06 -19.07
C ALA A 130 -8.52 -4.34 -19.82
N TYR A 131 -9.39 -5.17 -19.22
CA TYR A 131 -10.03 -6.30 -19.90
C TYR A 131 -11.22 -5.90 -20.79
N ALA A 132 -11.75 -4.70 -20.63
CA ALA A 132 -12.82 -4.18 -21.46
C ALA A 132 -12.26 -3.54 -22.74
N PRO A 133 -13.01 -3.53 -23.84
CA PRO A 133 -12.63 -2.75 -25.03
C PRO A 133 -12.48 -1.27 -24.70
N SER A 134 -11.43 -0.65 -25.18
CA SER A 134 -11.26 0.81 -25.16
C SER A 134 -11.96 1.44 -26.36
N LEU A 135 -12.67 2.53 -26.13
CA LEU A 135 -13.30 3.35 -27.15
C LEU A 135 -12.64 4.73 -27.18
N ALA A 136 -12.27 5.18 -28.36
CA ALA A 136 -11.72 6.52 -28.54
C ALA A 136 -12.44 7.23 -29.67
N ILE A 137 -12.77 8.51 -29.46
CA ILE A 137 -13.31 9.42 -30.46
C ILE A 137 -12.28 10.54 -30.64
N ALA A 138 -11.72 10.67 -31.83
CA ALA A 138 -10.67 11.64 -32.11
C ALA A 138 -11.01 12.51 -33.32
N PRO A 139 -11.88 13.53 -33.16
CA PRO A 139 -12.22 14.44 -34.25
C PRO A 139 -10.97 15.10 -34.80
N GLN A 140 -10.82 15.11 -36.13
CA GLN A 140 -9.72 15.74 -36.81
C GLN A 140 -10.23 16.67 -37.93
N GLY A 141 -9.60 17.81 -38.07
CA GLY A 141 -9.89 18.74 -39.15
C GLY A 141 -8.59 19.25 -39.77
N GLY A 142 -8.59 19.43 -41.10
CA GLY A 142 -7.47 19.95 -41.80
C GLY A 142 -7.86 20.92 -42.90
N VAL A 143 -7.01 21.89 -43.15
CA VAL A 143 -7.15 22.84 -44.29
C VAL A 143 -5.91 22.65 -45.14
N SER A 144 -6.10 22.34 -46.43
CA SER A 144 -5.03 22.28 -47.37
C SER A 144 -5.23 23.36 -48.46
N HIS A 145 -4.16 24.06 -48.82
CA HIS A 145 -4.12 25.03 -49.89
C HIS A 145 -2.86 24.80 -50.68
N LEU A 146 -3.05 24.44 -51.95
CA LEU A 146 -1.94 24.44 -52.93
C LEU A 146 -2.03 25.72 -53.79
N GLU A 147 -0.88 26.25 -54.18
CA GLU A 147 -0.79 27.43 -55.01
C GLU A 147 -1.54 27.20 -56.34
N GLY A 148 -2.48 28.06 -56.67
CA GLY A 148 -3.36 27.92 -57.82
C GLY A 148 -4.60 27.03 -57.63
N SER A 149 -4.83 26.45 -56.48
CA SER A 149 -6.02 25.65 -56.18
C SER A 149 -6.91 26.28 -55.09
N LYS A 150 -8.20 25.88 -55.08
CA LYS A 150 -9.12 26.32 -54.04
C LYS A 150 -8.77 25.63 -52.73
N ARG A 151 -8.98 26.31 -51.60
CA ARG A 151 -8.83 25.74 -50.26
C ARG A 151 -9.73 24.52 -50.09
N SER A 152 -9.17 23.42 -49.57
CA SER A 152 -9.90 22.20 -49.22
C SER A 152 -9.95 22.05 -47.72
N TRP A 153 -11.14 21.84 -47.20
CA TRP A 153 -11.40 21.56 -45.80
C TRP A 153 -11.76 20.09 -45.67
N THR A 154 -11.10 19.40 -44.74
CA THR A 154 -11.38 17.99 -44.46
C THR A 154 -11.77 17.84 -43.00
N TYR A 155 -12.89 17.18 -42.76
CA TYR A 155 -13.35 16.82 -41.44
C TYR A 155 -13.43 15.31 -41.34
N THR A 156 -12.83 14.76 -40.29
CA THR A 156 -12.88 13.32 -40.03
C THR A 156 -13.29 13.10 -38.56
N LEU A 157 -14.30 12.28 -38.34
CA LEU A 157 -14.77 11.87 -37.04
C LEU A 157 -14.62 10.35 -36.90
N PRO A 158 -13.41 9.84 -36.58
CA PRO A 158 -13.21 8.43 -36.36
C PRO A 158 -13.62 8.05 -34.94
N ILE A 159 -14.34 6.94 -34.83
CA ILE A 159 -14.60 6.22 -33.58
C ILE A 159 -13.81 4.92 -33.69
N SER A 160 -12.82 4.74 -32.84
CA SER A 160 -12.00 3.52 -32.80
C SER A 160 -12.32 2.70 -31.55
N ALA A 161 -12.46 1.40 -31.73
CA ALA A 161 -12.54 0.42 -30.66
C ALA A 161 -11.29 -0.46 -30.70
N SER A 162 -10.67 -0.70 -29.56
CA SER A 162 -9.55 -1.62 -29.43
C SER A 162 -9.73 -2.52 -28.22
N TRP A 163 -9.53 -3.82 -28.41
CA TRP A 163 -9.62 -4.82 -27.36
C TRP A 163 -8.41 -5.74 -27.39
N GLU A 164 -7.64 -5.76 -26.28
CA GLU A 164 -6.50 -6.66 -26.10
C GLU A 164 -6.97 -7.99 -25.51
N ILE A 165 -6.68 -9.11 -26.19
CA ILE A 165 -7.00 -10.45 -25.72
C ILE A 165 -5.81 -10.96 -24.90
N ASP A 166 -6.03 -11.26 -23.63
CA ASP A 166 -4.98 -11.71 -22.69
C ASP A 166 -4.71 -13.23 -22.84
N LEU A 167 -4.00 -13.62 -23.90
CA LEU A 167 -3.63 -15.03 -24.13
C LEU A 167 -2.46 -15.48 -23.25
N PHE A 168 -1.55 -14.58 -22.93
CA PHE A 168 -0.30 -14.88 -22.24
C PHE A 168 -0.23 -14.29 -20.83
N GLY A 169 -1.35 -13.89 -20.26
CA GLY A 169 -1.47 -13.49 -18.87
C GLY A 169 -0.85 -12.14 -18.52
N LYS A 170 -0.60 -11.25 -19.49
CA LYS A 170 -0.09 -9.90 -19.25
C LYS A 170 -1.07 -9.08 -18.41
N LEU A 171 -2.35 -9.01 -18.84
CA LEU A 171 -3.40 -8.29 -18.11
C LEU A 171 -3.73 -8.99 -16.78
N LEU A 172 -3.68 -10.34 -16.74
CA LEU A 172 -3.88 -11.11 -15.52
C LEU A 172 -2.82 -10.75 -14.46
N ASN A 173 -1.54 -10.75 -14.84
CA ASN A 173 -0.47 -10.40 -13.90
C ASN A 173 -0.49 -8.91 -13.52
N SER A 174 -0.84 -8.01 -14.43
CA SER A 174 -1.08 -6.60 -14.14
C SER A 174 -2.18 -6.42 -13.09
N LYS A 175 -3.35 -7.07 -13.25
CA LYS A 175 -4.44 -7.03 -12.28
C LYS A 175 -4.05 -7.64 -10.93
N ARG A 176 -3.32 -8.77 -10.93
CA ARG A 176 -2.82 -9.39 -9.70
C ARG A 176 -1.82 -8.48 -8.99
N GLY A 177 -0.90 -7.86 -9.74
CA GLY A 177 0.03 -6.86 -9.22
C GLY A 177 -0.68 -5.66 -8.60
N ALA A 178 -1.69 -5.09 -9.28
CA ALA A 178 -2.49 -4.00 -8.76
C ALA A 178 -3.28 -4.39 -7.49
N LYS A 179 -3.80 -5.64 -7.42
CA LYS A 179 -4.44 -6.15 -6.19
C LYS A 179 -3.47 -6.21 -5.03
N VAL A 180 -2.25 -6.69 -5.26
CA VAL A 180 -1.21 -6.77 -4.24
C VAL A 180 -0.74 -5.39 -3.82
N ALA A 181 -0.59 -4.43 -4.75
CA ALA A 181 -0.28 -3.03 -4.43
C ALA A 181 -1.35 -2.39 -3.52
N LEU A 182 -2.62 -2.70 -3.73
CA LEU A 182 -3.69 -2.30 -2.82
C LEU A 182 -3.54 -2.91 -1.43
N LEU A 183 -3.23 -4.20 -1.33
CA LEU A 183 -3.01 -4.88 -0.04
C LEU A 183 -1.79 -4.30 0.68
N GLN A 184 -0.70 -4.03 -0.03
CA GLN A 184 0.48 -3.34 0.47
C GLN A 184 0.15 -1.96 1.03
N SER A 185 -0.60 -1.16 0.28
CA SER A 185 -1.02 0.18 0.70
C SER A 185 -1.90 0.14 1.97
N LYS A 186 -2.79 -0.86 2.08
CA LYS A 186 -3.61 -1.07 3.30
C LYS A 186 -2.75 -1.46 4.50
N ALA A 187 -1.77 -2.34 4.32
CA ALA A 187 -0.82 -2.71 5.38
C ALA A 187 0.04 -1.50 5.80
N TYR A 188 0.53 -0.71 4.83
CA TYR A 188 1.27 0.52 5.10
C TYR A 188 0.44 1.54 5.89
N LYS A 189 -0.82 1.76 5.50
CA LYS A 189 -1.74 2.61 6.29
C LYS A 189 -1.83 2.14 7.74
N GLN A 190 -1.96 0.84 7.97
CA GLN A 190 -2.02 0.28 9.33
C GLN A 190 -0.69 0.48 10.09
N ALA A 191 0.46 0.37 9.41
CA ALA A 191 1.76 0.66 10.00
C ALA A 191 1.89 2.12 10.43
N VAL A 192 1.48 3.06 9.56
CA VAL A 192 1.45 4.50 9.88
C VAL A 192 0.51 4.77 11.07
N GLN A 193 -0.67 4.16 11.10
CA GLN A 193 -1.60 4.28 12.22
C GLN A 193 -0.95 3.85 13.55
N THR A 194 -0.30 2.70 13.56
CA THR A 194 0.43 2.19 14.73
C THR A 194 1.56 3.14 15.14
N GLN A 195 2.30 3.67 14.16
CA GLN A 195 3.39 4.61 14.42
C GLN A 195 2.88 5.93 15.02
N VAL A 196 1.76 6.46 14.55
CA VAL A 196 1.13 7.68 15.11
C VAL A 196 0.74 7.45 16.57
N ILE A 197 0.08 6.32 16.87
CA ILE A 197 -0.28 5.96 18.25
C ILE A 197 0.96 5.88 19.14
N ALA A 198 1.99 5.16 18.69
CA ALA A 198 3.23 4.99 19.44
C ALA A 198 3.95 6.32 19.68
N THR A 199 4.00 7.20 18.68
CA THR A 199 4.64 8.52 18.79
C THR A 199 3.90 9.40 19.80
N ILE A 200 2.57 9.45 19.74
CA ILE A 200 1.76 10.22 20.70
C ILE A 200 1.96 9.69 22.12
N ALA A 201 1.89 8.37 22.31
CA ALA A 201 2.09 7.75 23.62
C ALA A 201 3.50 8.03 24.16
N ASN A 202 4.54 7.89 23.35
CA ASN A 202 5.91 8.19 23.74
C ASN A 202 6.09 9.66 24.16
N CYS A 203 5.59 10.62 23.37
CA CYS A 203 5.63 12.03 23.74
C CYS A 203 4.88 12.29 25.04
N TYR A 204 3.71 11.70 25.21
CA TYR A 204 2.89 11.86 26.40
C TYR A 204 3.61 11.37 27.68
N TYR A 205 4.12 10.15 27.66
CA TYR A 205 4.84 9.59 28.81
C TYR A 205 6.18 10.31 29.06
N THR A 206 6.84 10.79 28.00
CA THR A 206 8.03 11.64 28.14
C THR A 206 7.68 12.95 28.87
N LEU A 207 6.54 13.56 28.56
CA LEU A 207 6.08 14.77 29.26
C LEU A 207 5.78 14.49 30.74
N LEU A 208 5.11 13.38 31.05
CA LEU A 208 4.86 13.00 32.46
C LEU A 208 6.17 12.78 33.22
N MET A 209 7.16 12.12 32.60
CA MET A 209 8.48 11.92 33.19
C MET A 209 9.20 13.26 33.44
N LEU A 210 9.19 14.16 32.45
CA LEU A 210 9.85 15.47 32.55
C LEU A 210 9.18 16.38 33.60
N ASP A 211 7.85 16.35 33.71
CA ASP A 211 7.13 17.09 34.75
C ASP A 211 7.52 16.58 36.16
N LYS A 212 7.61 15.26 36.33
CA LYS A 212 8.03 14.67 37.60
C LYS A 212 9.48 15.01 37.91
N GLN A 213 10.37 14.95 36.92
CA GLN A 213 11.77 15.32 37.07
C GLN A 213 11.91 16.80 37.44
N LEU A 214 11.16 17.68 36.79
CA LEU A 214 11.13 19.11 37.12
C LEU A 214 10.67 19.36 38.55
N ALA A 215 9.58 18.73 38.98
CA ALA A 215 9.06 18.85 40.35
C ALA A 215 10.10 18.40 41.41
N ILE A 216 10.74 17.25 41.20
CA ILE A 216 11.82 16.75 42.09
C ILE A 216 13.00 17.70 42.11
N THR A 217 13.39 18.24 40.96
CA THR A 217 14.53 19.16 40.84
C THR A 217 14.25 20.48 41.54
N GLU A 218 13.04 21.04 41.38
CA GLU A 218 12.59 22.26 42.09
C GLU A 218 12.54 22.03 43.60
N GLU A 219 12.00 20.93 44.07
CA GLU A 219 11.98 20.55 45.51
C GLU A 219 13.41 20.36 46.06
N THR A 220 14.27 19.67 45.32
CA THR A 220 15.68 19.48 45.70
C THR A 220 16.42 20.82 45.82
N SER A 221 16.15 21.75 44.92
CA SER A 221 16.72 23.12 45.00
C SER A 221 16.33 23.83 46.30
N ILE A 222 15.05 23.72 46.74
CA ILE A 222 14.58 24.31 48.00
C ILE A 222 15.26 23.64 49.17
N ILE A 223 15.46 22.32 49.18
CA ILE A 223 16.13 21.58 50.22
C ILE A 223 17.61 22.03 50.33
N TRP A 224 18.30 22.22 49.24
CA TRP A 224 19.67 22.72 49.21
C TRP A 224 19.78 24.14 49.81
N ASP A 225 18.86 25.04 49.47
CA ASP A 225 18.83 26.39 50.03
C ASP A 225 18.69 26.40 51.54
N LYS A 226 17.79 25.56 52.08
CA LYS A 226 17.64 25.35 53.54
C LYS A 226 18.88 24.76 54.20
N SER A 227 19.53 23.79 53.53
CA SER A 227 20.77 23.19 54.00
C SER A 227 21.91 24.19 54.08
N ILE A 228 22.04 25.09 53.06
CA ILE A 228 23.04 26.14 53.03
C ILE A 228 22.78 27.14 54.18
N GLU A 229 21.52 27.54 54.44
CA GLU A 229 21.15 28.40 55.54
C GLU A 229 21.54 27.79 56.88
N THR A 230 21.27 26.50 57.12
CA THR A 230 21.68 25.76 58.30
C THR A 230 23.20 25.73 58.45
N MET A 231 23.94 25.47 57.35
CA MET A 231 25.41 25.46 57.35
C MET A 231 26.03 26.81 57.71
N ARG A 232 25.39 27.90 57.28
CA ARG A 232 25.81 29.28 57.64
C ARG A 232 25.66 29.48 59.14
N SER A 233 24.52 29.09 59.77
CA SER A 233 24.32 29.16 61.21
C SER A 233 25.35 28.27 61.96
N MET A 234 25.67 27.09 61.46
CA MET A 234 26.68 26.20 62.03
C MET A 234 28.10 26.82 61.93
N LYS A 235 28.38 27.54 60.86
CA LYS A 235 29.66 28.29 60.74
C LYS A 235 29.78 29.36 61.81
N GLU A 236 28.74 30.13 62.07
CA GLU A 236 28.70 31.14 63.15
C GLU A 236 28.97 30.50 64.51
N ALA A 237 28.53 29.29 64.72
CA ALA A 237 28.85 28.49 65.91
C ALA A 237 30.25 27.80 65.88
N GLY A 238 31.05 28.05 64.85
CA GLY A 238 32.37 27.47 64.69
C GLY A 238 32.45 25.98 64.34
N MET A 239 31.30 25.39 63.93
CA MET A 239 31.22 23.94 63.65
C MET A 239 31.51 23.53 62.20
N VAL A 240 31.46 24.47 61.23
CA VAL A 240 31.66 24.22 59.81
C VAL A 240 32.53 25.31 59.21
N ASN A 241 33.39 24.96 58.24
CA ASN A 241 34.26 25.92 57.55
C ASN A 241 33.59 26.52 56.29
N GLU A 242 34.11 27.65 55.82
CA GLU A 242 33.61 28.36 54.64
C GLU A 242 33.63 27.50 53.36
N ALA A 243 34.66 26.64 53.20
CA ALA A 243 34.81 25.81 52.00
C ALA A 243 33.61 24.85 51.82
N ALA A 244 33.05 24.31 52.93
CA ALA A 244 31.89 23.44 52.88
C ALA A 244 30.62 24.20 52.42
N ILE A 245 30.48 25.45 52.82
CA ILE A 245 29.34 26.28 52.40
C ILE A 245 29.45 26.61 50.92
N VAL A 246 30.61 27.04 50.45
CA VAL A 246 30.87 27.36 49.03
C VAL A 246 30.65 26.15 48.14
N GLN A 247 31.07 24.96 48.58
CA GLN A 247 30.84 23.73 47.87
C GLN A 247 29.30 23.39 47.77
N SER A 248 28.57 23.62 48.84
CA SER A 248 27.13 23.39 48.87
C SER A 248 26.38 24.43 48.02
N GLU A 249 26.83 25.67 47.99
CA GLU A 249 26.29 26.70 47.09
C GLU A 249 26.54 26.33 45.62
N ALA A 250 27.73 25.86 45.28
CA ALA A 250 28.06 25.39 43.91
C ALA A 250 27.12 24.27 43.49
N ASN A 251 26.86 23.28 44.35
CA ASN A 251 25.90 22.18 44.08
C ASN A 251 24.47 22.71 43.89
N SER A 252 24.01 23.66 44.76
CA SER A 252 22.70 24.31 44.60
C SER A 252 22.57 25.02 43.25
N TYR A 253 23.60 25.76 42.84
CA TYR A 253 23.59 26.43 41.54
C TYR A 253 23.59 25.49 40.36
N MET A 254 24.26 24.34 40.43
CA MET A 254 24.21 23.28 39.38
C MET A 254 22.78 22.74 39.24
N ILE A 255 22.10 22.46 40.35
CA ILE A 255 20.70 22.00 40.35
C ILE A 255 19.78 23.09 39.76
N LYS A 256 19.94 24.31 40.21
CA LYS A 256 19.13 25.45 39.69
C LYS A 256 19.35 25.66 38.19
N ALA A 257 20.56 25.48 37.70
CA ALA A 257 20.87 25.62 36.28
C ALA A 257 20.20 24.54 35.40
N SER A 258 19.89 23.35 35.95
CA SER A 258 19.17 22.30 35.21
C SER A 258 17.65 22.54 35.04
N ILE A 259 17.05 23.44 35.85
CA ILE A 259 15.62 23.73 35.78
C ILE A 259 15.20 24.38 34.45
N PRO A 260 15.90 25.41 33.91
CA PRO A 260 15.62 25.94 32.58
C PRO A 260 15.71 24.88 31.47
N ASP A 261 16.69 23.96 31.53
CA ASP A 261 16.87 22.89 30.54
C ASP A 261 15.69 21.92 30.54
N LEU A 262 15.18 21.54 31.73
CA LEU A 262 13.98 20.70 31.84
C LEU A 262 12.75 21.43 31.29
N LYS A 263 12.58 22.72 31.59
CA LYS A 263 11.47 23.52 31.05
C LYS A 263 11.54 23.66 29.52
N GLN A 264 12.75 23.75 28.97
CA GLN A 264 12.94 23.73 27.51
C GLN A 264 12.54 22.39 26.93
N GLN A 265 13.00 21.25 27.47
CA GLN A 265 12.67 19.90 26.98
C GLN A 265 11.15 19.63 27.03
N ILE A 266 10.46 20.09 28.09
CA ILE A 266 8.99 20.01 28.17
C ILE A 266 8.37 20.76 26.98
N ARG A 267 8.79 21.99 26.72
CA ARG A 267 8.24 22.81 25.63
C ARG A 267 8.52 22.20 24.26
N GLU A 268 9.72 21.67 24.04
CA GLU A 268 10.08 21.01 22.78
C GLU A 268 9.26 19.76 22.54
N THR A 269 9.00 18.97 23.60
CA THR A 269 8.16 17.78 23.53
C THR A 269 6.69 18.14 23.28
N GLU A 270 6.18 19.20 23.92
CA GLU A 270 4.83 19.73 23.66
C GLU A 270 4.68 20.22 22.21
N ASN A 271 5.68 20.92 21.68
CA ASN A 271 5.68 21.36 20.28
C ASN A 271 5.72 20.17 19.30
N SER A 272 6.54 19.15 19.61
CA SER A 272 6.62 17.93 18.81
C SER A 272 5.29 17.18 18.78
N LEU A 273 4.63 17.07 19.93
CA LEU A 273 3.30 16.46 20.02
C LEU A 273 2.24 17.29 19.27
N SER A 274 2.26 18.63 19.41
CA SER A 274 1.35 19.52 18.68
C SER A 274 1.50 19.35 17.16
N LEU A 275 2.74 19.16 16.66
CA LEU A 275 3.01 18.90 15.24
C LEU A 275 2.36 17.58 14.78
N VAL A 276 2.49 16.50 15.57
CA VAL A 276 1.88 15.20 15.26
C VAL A 276 0.36 15.30 15.22
N LEU A 277 -0.24 16.11 16.10
CA LEU A 277 -1.67 16.38 16.18
C LEU A 277 -2.16 17.38 15.12
N LYS A 278 -1.23 18.01 14.36
CA LYS A 278 -1.55 19.09 13.40
C LYS A 278 -2.21 20.30 14.07
N GLU A 279 -1.77 20.62 15.26
CA GLU A 279 -2.23 21.78 16.00
C GLU A 279 -1.12 22.84 16.13
N ALA A 280 -1.50 24.07 16.43
CA ALA A 280 -0.53 25.10 16.76
C ALA A 280 0.22 24.73 18.06
N PRO A 281 1.50 25.12 18.22
CA PRO A 281 2.25 24.88 19.46
C PRO A 281 1.50 25.37 20.69
N GLN A 282 1.22 24.45 21.60
CA GLN A 282 0.43 24.74 22.81
C GLN A 282 0.84 23.87 23.99
N LYS A 283 0.42 24.26 25.18
CA LYS A 283 0.57 23.42 26.36
C LYS A 283 -0.40 22.25 26.29
N ILE A 284 0.14 21.03 26.43
CA ILE A 284 -0.64 19.80 26.36
C ILE A 284 -1.23 19.48 27.72
N LYS A 285 -2.55 19.28 27.76
CA LYS A 285 -3.25 18.83 28.96
C LYS A 285 -2.92 17.37 29.24
N ARG A 286 -2.47 17.08 30.46
CA ARG A 286 -2.02 15.73 30.87
C ARG A 286 -2.26 15.48 32.35
N GLY A 287 -2.32 14.19 32.74
CA GLY A 287 -2.38 13.74 34.12
C GLY A 287 -1.01 13.76 34.81
N THR A 288 -0.87 12.96 35.86
CA THR A 288 0.38 12.76 36.58
C THR A 288 0.96 11.37 36.35
N LEU A 289 2.26 11.20 36.56
CA LEU A 289 2.94 9.92 36.38
C LEU A 289 2.41 8.87 37.37
N GLU A 290 2.05 9.29 38.60
CA GLU A 290 1.56 8.45 39.67
C GLU A 290 0.16 7.83 39.38
N GLU A 291 -0.64 8.49 38.56
CA GLU A 291 -1.97 8.01 38.17
C GLU A 291 -1.91 6.96 37.06
N GLN A 292 -0.75 6.76 36.44
CA GLN A 292 -0.62 5.82 35.35
C GLN A 292 -0.66 4.38 35.85
N LYS A 293 -1.45 3.55 35.17
CA LYS A 293 -1.55 2.12 35.44
C LYS A 293 -0.94 1.32 34.30
N LEU A 294 -0.02 0.44 34.64
CA LEU A 294 0.48 -0.54 33.68
C LEU A 294 -0.57 -1.65 33.47
N PRO A 295 -0.66 -2.22 32.25
CA PRO A 295 -1.49 -3.39 32.02
C PRO A 295 -1.06 -4.54 32.95
N GLU A 296 -2.03 -5.22 33.56
CA GLU A 296 -1.76 -6.29 34.54
C GLU A 296 -1.11 -7.55 33.92
N VAL A 297 -1.25 -7.74 32.61
CA VAL A 297 -0.77 -8.94 31.91
C VAL A 297 0.27 -8.53 30.84
N LEU A 298 1.52 -8.53 31.25
CA LEU A 298 2.67 -8.56 30.34
C LEU A 298 3.09 -10.01 30.12
N ASN A 299 2.34 -10.79 29.33
CA ASN A 299 2.82 -12.11 28.93
C ASN A 299 4.07 -11.94 28.07
N SER A 300 5.17 -12.48 28.58
CA SER A 300 6.45 -12.49 27.91
C SER A 300 6.38 -13.46 26.71
N GLY A 301 6.54 -12.93 25.54
CA GLY A 301 6.63 -13.69 24.31
C GLY A 301 5.52 -13.34 23.30
N VAL A 302 5.92 -12.84 22.14
CA VAL A 302 5.02 -12.67 21.01
C VAL A 302 5.08 -13.96 20.22
N PRO A 303 4.02 -14.80 20.17
CA PRO A 303 4.02 -15.99 19.34
C PRO A 303 4.38 -15.64 17.91
N ILE A 304 5.19 -16.47 17.26
CA ILE A 304 5.61 -16.29 15.85
C ILE A 304 4.43 -16.00 14.92
N GLN A 305 3.27 -16.58 15.21
CA GLN A 305 2.02 -16.32 14.47
C GLN A 305 1.59 -14.85 14.50
N LEU A 306 1.96 -14.09 15.53
CA LEU A 306 1.66 -12.65 15.60
C LEU A 306 2.60 -11.83 14.69
N LEU A 307 3.78 -12.31 14.36
CA LEU A 307 4.62 -11.67 13.35
C LEU A 307 3.91 -11.59 12.00
N ALA A 308 3.08 -12.59 11.69
CA ALA A 308 2.24 -12.57 10.49
C ALA A 308 1.17 -11.45 10.52
N ASN A 309 0.84 -10.91 11.69
CA ASN A 309 -0.14 -9.84 11.84
C ASN A 309 0.51 -8.44 11.84
N ARG A 310 1.82 -8.35 11.95
CA ARG A 310 2.54 -7.07 11.90
C ARG A 310 2.34 -6.38 10.54
N PRO A 311 1.92 -5.12 10.52
CA PRO A 311 1.62 -4.42 9.26
C PRO A 311 2.87 -4.19 8.40
N ASP A 312 4.04 -3.98 9.00
CA ASP A 312 5.32 -3.83 8.28
C ASP A 312 5.74 -5.13 7.59
N VAL A 313 5.57 -6.29 8.25
CA VAL A 313 5.83 -7.61 7.66
C VAL A 313 4.86 -7.89 6.51
N LYS A 314 3.56 -7.60 6.70
CA LYS A 314 2.56 -7.71 5.63
C LYS A 314 2.89 -6.82 4.43
N ALA A 315 3.31 -5.59 4.67
CA ALA A 315 3.69 -4.68 3.59
C ALA A 315 4.90 -5.20 2.81
N ALA A 316 5.92 -5.74 3.50
CA ALA A 316 7.09 -6.35 2.88
C ALA A 316 6.74 -7.61 2.07
N GLU A 317 5.86 -8.49 2.59
CA GLU A 317 5.36 -9.66 1.86
C GLU A 317 4.59 -9.26 0.60
N MET A 318 3.73 -8.25 0.69
CA MET A 318 3.00 -7.73 -0.48
C MET A 318 3.95 -7.08 -1.49
N SER A 319 5.04 -6.46 -1.04
CA SER A 319 6.09 -5.95 -1.93
C SER A 319 6.75 -7.09 -2.72
N LEU A 320 7.10 -8.20 -2.07
CA LEU A 320 7.65 -9.39 -2.71
C LEU A 320 6.67 -9.98 -3.73
N ALA A 321 5.41 -10.14 -3.36
CA ALA A 321 4.36 -10.61 -4.26
C ALA A 321 4.16 -9.67 -5.46
N GLY A 322 4.28 -8.35 -5.26
CA GLY A 322 4.25 -7.36 -6.31
C GLY A 322 5.39 -7.51 -7.31
N ALA A 323 6.62 -7.71 -6.82
CA ALA A 323 7.79 -7.98 -7.64
C ALA A 323 7.63 -9.29 -8.46
N TYR A 324 7.05 -10.34 -7.85
CA TYR A 324 6.74 -11.59 -8.53
C TYR A 324 5.79 -11.38 -9.73
N TYR A 325 4.67 -10.65 -9.52
CA TYR A 325 3.74 -10.38 -10.61
C TYR A 325 4.31 -9.44 -11.66
N SER A 326 5.13 -8.46 -11.27
CA SER A 326 5.86 -7.60 -12.20
C SER A 326 6.82 -8.41 -13.08
N THR A 327 7.55 -9.35 -12.49
CA THR A 327 8.42 -10.28 -13.24
C THR A 327 7.63 -11.12 -14.25
N ASN A 328 6.47 -11.65 -13.85
CA ASN A 328 5.61 -12.41 -14.77
C ASN A 328 5.02 -11.53 -15.87
N GLN A 329 4.67 -10.29 -15.56
CA GLN A 329 4.23 -9.31 -16.57
C GLN A 329 5.35 -9.01 -17.58
N ALA A 330 6.58 -8.80 -17.11
CA ALA A 330 7.75 -8.60 -17.99
C ALA A 330 8.01 -9.82 -18.87
N ARG A 331 7.91 -11.04 -18.32
CA ARG A 331 8.02 -12.29 -19.09
C ARG A 331 6.93 -12.42 -20.16
N SER A 332 5.71 -11.97 -19.86
CA SER A 332 4.61 -12.02 -20.84
C SER A 332 4.84 -11.08 -22.04
N ALA A 333 5.68 -10.05 -21.89
CA ALA A 333 6.03 -9.13 -22.98
C ALA A 333 6.90 -9.78 -24.09
N PHE A 334 7.52 -10.93 -23.83
CA PHE A 334 8.23 -11.72 -24.86
C PHE A 334 7.28 -12.45 -25.82
N TYR A 335 6.01 -12.55 -25.48
CA TYR A 335 5.00 -13.23 -26.30
C TYR A 335 4.24 -12.22 -27.18
N PRO A 336 3.74 -12.65 -28.37
CA PRO A 336 2.96 -11.77 -29.23
C PRO A 336 1.70 -11.25 -28.53
N GLN A 337 1.42 -9.97 -28.70
CA GLN A 337 0.16 -9.37 -28.25
C GLN A 337 -0.89 -9.49 -29.35
N ILE A 338 -2.10 -9.87 -28.99
CA ILE A 338 -3.23 -9.98 -29.90
C ILE A 338 -4.26 -8.93 -29.51
N SER A 339 -4.50 -8.00 -30.43
CA SER A 339 -5.55 -6.99 -30.28
C SER A 339 -6.51 -7.03 -31.45
N ILE A 340 -7.80 -6.88 -31.15
CA ILE A 340 -8.84 -6.68 -32.15
C ILE A 340 -9.13 -5.18 -32.19
N THR A 341 -8.94 -4.57 -33.36
CA THR A 341 -9.20 -3.15 -33.56
C THR A 341 -10.23 -2.96 -34.65
N GLY A 342 -11.14 -2.04 -34.46
CA GLY A 342 -12.14 -1.61 -35.44
C GLY A 342 -12.26 -0.10 -35.43
N THR A 343 -12.36 0.49 -36.62
CA THR A 343 -12.58 1.93 -36.77
C THR A 343 -13.80 2.19 -37.65
N LEU A 344 -14.73 2.98 -37.14
CA LEU A 344 -15.84 3.55 -37.87
C LEU A 344 -15.61 5.05 -37.93
N GLY A 345 -15.65 5.63 -39.15
CA GLY A 345 -15.40 7.06 -39.29
C GLY A 345 -16.27 7.69 -40.36
N TRP A 346 -16.61 8.93 -40.12
CA TRP A 346 -17.20 9.78 -41.15
C TRP A 346 -16.12 10.78 -41.63
N THR A 347 -15.90 10.81 -42.90
CA THR A 347 -15.01 11.80 -43.55
C THR A 347 -15.82 12.65 -44.51
N ASN A 348 -15.73 13.96 -44.39
CA ASN A 348 -16.29 14.90 -45.32
C ASN A 348 -15.19 15.85 -45.81
N SER A 349 -15.12 16.09 -47.11
CA SER A 349 -14.23 17.09 -47.71
C SER A 349 -15.06 18.12 -48.49
N VAL A 350 -14.88 19.39 -48.16
CA VAL A 350 -15.51 20.49 -48.87
C VAL A 350 -14.40 21.21 -49.68
N THR A 351 -14.52 21.12 -50.99
CA THR A 351 -13.60 21.80 -51.90
C THR A 351 -14.25 23.08 -52.43
N GLY A 352 -13.71 24.21 -52.06
CA GLY A 352 -14.04 25.50 -52.65
C GLY A 352 -15.17 26.28 -51.97
N MET A 353 -14.80 27.09 -51.06
CA MET A 353 -15.40 28.42 -50.88
C MET A 353 -14.39 29.47 -51.24
#